data_a621c1e0af795b70eb640336d351af17
#
_entry.id   a621c1e0af795b70eb640336d351af17
#
_cell.length_a   1.000
_cell.length_b   1.000
_cell.length_c   1.000
_cell.angle_alpha   90.00
_cell.angle_beta   90.00
_cell.angle_gamma   90.00
#
_symmetry.space_group_name_H-M   'P 1'
#
loop_
_entity.id
_entity.type
_entity.pdbx_description
1 polymer ?
#
loop_
_entity_poly.entity_id
_entity_poly.type
_entity_poly.pdbx_seq_one_letter_code
_entity_poly.pdbx_strand_id
1 'polypeptide(L)'
;MNKEILLIIDTVSNEKNVDREIIIDAMEHALASAVKKKYKLDNKTQDEIDVEVTIDQDDGSYKTLRRWEVVDEMLVDDEYEMKMLLDLAKEKDPKIEVGDFITEEIESVEFGRIVAQTAKQNIVSRLKAAERNRIVDLYSPKIGELLFGIVRRVDKNNVFLDLSSNESGS
;
A
#
# COMPACT_ATOMS: atom_id res chain seq x y z
N MET A 1 -10.02 -19.89 -1.23
CA MET A 1 -9.61 -19.94 0.19
C MET A 1 -8.09 -20.03 0.24
N ASN A 2 -7.43 -19.00 0.72
CA ASN A 2 -5.97 -18.96 0.80
C ASN A 2 -5.51 -18.81 2.27
N LYS A 3 -5.46 -19.94 2.98
CA LYS A 3 -5.08 -19.97 4.40
C LYS A 3 -3.66 -19.48 4.68
N GLU A 4 -2.78 -19.51 3.71
CA GLU A 4 -1.40 -19.01 3.86
C GLU A 4 -1.38 -17.49 4.07
N ILE A 5 -2.24 -16.76 3.36
CA ILE A 5 -2.38 -15.29 3.51
C ILE A 5 -2.82 -14.96 4.94
N LEU A 6 -3.87 -15.61 5.44
CA LEU A 6 -4.37 -15.37 6.79
C LEU A 6 -3.32 -15.70 7.84
N LEU A 7 -2.62 -16.82 7.68
CA LEU A 7 -1.54 -17.21 8.60
C LEU A 7 -0.42 -16.18 8.66
N ILE A 8 -0.02 -15.62 7.50
CA ILE A 8 1.01 -14.58 7.44
C ILE A 8 0.51 -13.30 8.12
N ILE A 9 -0.73 -12.88 7.85
CA ILE A 9 -1.34 -11.71 8.47
C ILE A 9 -1.32 -11.87 10.00
N ASP A 10 -1.80 -13.00 10.52
CA ASP A 10 -1.87 -13.24 11.95
C ASP A 10 -0.49 -13.34 12.60
N THR A 11 0.45 -14.02 11.94
CA THR A 11 1.83 -14.16 12.44
C THR A 11 2.51 -12.80 12.54
N VAL A 12 2.47 -12.01 11.47
CA VAL A 12 3.12 -10.69 11.44
C VAL A 12 2.43 -9.70 12.39
N SER A 13 1.09 -9.74 12.47
CA SER A 13 0.33 -8.92 13.42
C SER A 13 0.75 -9.20 14.86
N ASN A 14 0.87 -10.46 15.24
CA ASN A 14 1.27 -10.87 16.59
C ASN A 14 2.75 -10.59 16.88
N GLU A 15 3.65 -10.90 15.96
CA GLU A 15 5.10 -10.70 16.15
C GLU A 15 5.50 -9.22 16.21
N LYS A 16 4.83 -8.36 15.42
CA LYS A 16 5.16 -6.94 15.31
C LYS A 16 4.24 -6.03 16.11
N ASN A 17 3.20 -6.60 16.74
CA ASN A 17 2.17 -5.85 17.47
C ASN A 17 1.58 -4.71 16.59
N VAL A 18 1.16 -5.05 15.38
CA VAL A 18 0.63 -4.14 14.36
C VAL A 18 -0.77 -4.59 13.98
N ASP A 19 -1.65 -3.63 13.74
CA ASP A 19 -3.02 -3.90 13.34
C ASP A 19 -3.08 -4.72 12.04
N ARG A 20 -3.98 -5.71 12.00
CA ARG A 20 -4.18 -6.58 10.82
C ARG A 20 -4.44 -5.79 9.54
N GLU A 21 -5.20 -4.71 9.63
CA GLU A 21 -5.54 -3.85 8.49
C GLU A 21 -4.30 -3.25 7.81
N ILE A 22 -3.30 -2.83 8.59
CA ILE A 22 -2.04 -2.30 8.04
C ILE A 22 -1.28 -3.37 7.27
N ILE A 23 -1.32 -4.62 7.77
CA ILE A 23 -0.65 -5.74 7.11
C ILE A 23 -1.39 -6.13 5.84
N ILE A 24 -2.72 -6.16 5.87
CA ILE A 24 -3.57 -6.44 4.71
C ILE A 24 -3.31 -5.40 3.62
N ASP A 25 -3.37 -4.11 3.94
CA ASP A 25 -3.07 -3.03 3.00
C ASP A 25 -1.67 -3.16 2.37
N ALA A 26 -0.67 -3.49 3.18
CA ALA A 26 0.68 -3.74 2.68
C ALA A 26 0.76 -4.94 1.74
N MET A 27 -0.01 -6.00 2.01
CA MET A 27 -0.06 -7.19 1.15
C MET A 27 -0.83 -6.92 -0.14
N GLU A 28 -1.94 -6.21 -0.09
CA GLU A 28 -2.71 -5.78 -1.27
C GLU A 28 -1.84 -4.96 -2.23
N HIS A 29 -1.07 -4.01 -1.69
CA HIS A 29 -0.13 -3.23 -2.47
C HIS A 29 1.02 -4.06 -3.06
N ALA A 30 1.51 -5.05 -2.33
CA ALA A 30 2.54 -5.96 -2.81
C ALA A 30 2.03 -6.81 -3.97
N LEU A 31 0.81 -7.34 -3.85
CA LEU A 31 0.14 -8.10 -4.91
C LEU A 31 -0.10 -7.23 -6.15
N ALA A 32 -0.63 -6.02 -5.98
CA ALA A 32 -0.84 -5.07 -7.07
C ALA A 32 0.47 -4.76 -7.80
N SER A 33 1.56 -4.52 -7.05
CA SER A 33 2.88 -4.28 -7.64
C SER A 33 3.41 -5.48 -8.44
N ALA A 34 3.17 -6.70 -7.95
CA ALA A 34 3.54 -7.92 -8.64
C ALA A 34 2.75 -8.11 -9.94
N VAL A 35 1.45 -7.80 -9.93
CA VAL A 35 0.59 -7.83 -11.14
C VAL A 35 1.06 -6.81 -12.17
N LYS A 36 1.33 -5.58 -11.76
CA LYS A 36 1.87 -4.52 -12.65
C LYS A 36 3.19 -4.95 -13.29
N LYS A 37 4.08 -5.54 -12.51
CA LYS A 37 5.36 -6.04 -13.02
C LYS A 37 5.18 -7.20 -14.00
N LYS A 38 4.28 -8.15 -13.70
CA LYS A 38 3.95 -9.24 -14.61
C LYS A 38 3.39 -8.70 -15.91
N TYR A 39 2.46 -7.75 -15.86
CA TYR A 39 1.88 -7.11 -17.05
C TYR A 39 2.94 -6.51 -17.96
N LYS A 40 3.88 -5.74 -17.40
CA LYS A 40 4.99 -5.17 -18.18
C LYS A 40 5.86 -6.23 -18.85
N LEU A 41 6.14 -7.32 -18.16
CA LEU A 41 6.95 -8.42 -18.70
C LEU A 41 6.23 -9.18 -19.80
N ASP A 42 4.96 -9.53 -19.59
CA ASP A 42 4.17 -10.32 -20.52
C ASP A 42 3.88 -9.55 -21.83
N ASN A 43 3.60 -8.25 -21.72
CA ASN A 43 3.31 -7.39 -22.86
C ASN A 43 4.54 -6.68 -23.44
N LYS A 44 5.71 -6.85 -22.84
CA LYS A 44 6.98 -6.18 -23.23
C LYS A 44 6.82 -4.67 -23.36
N THR A 45 6.04 -4.08 -22.47
CA THR A 45 5.75 -2.64 -22.42
C THR A 45 6.38 -1.98 -21.20
N GLN A 46 6.57 -0.68 -21.27
CA GLN A 46 6.92 0.17 -20.11
C GLN A 46 5.69 0.89 -19.53
N ASP A 47 4.54 0.75 -20.18
CA ASP A 47 3.32 1.43 -19.78
C ASP A 47 2.87 0.98 -18.39
N GLU A 48 2.36 1.91 -17.62
CA GLU A 48 1.78 1.65 -16.31
C GLU A 48 0.30 1.25 -16.47
N ILE A 49 -0.15 0.35 -15.62
CA ILE A 49 -1.57 0.04 -15.44
C ILE A 49 -1.97 0.35 -14.01
N ASP A 50 -3.22 0.74 -13.81
CA ASP A 50 -3.77 0.88 -12.47
C ASP A 50 -4.45 -0.42 -12.03
N VAL A 51 -3.98 -0.96 -10.93
CA VAL A 51 -4.43 -2.25 -10.39
C VAL A 51 -4.71 -2.12 -8.91
N GLU A 52 -5.87 -2.58 -8.50
CA GLU A 52 -6.27 -2.70 -7.12
C GLU A 52 -6.44 -4.19 -6.76
N VAL A 53 -5.94 -4.57 -5.61
CA VAL A 53 -6.11 -5.93 -5.06
C VAL A 53 -6.84 -5.80 -3.74
N THR A 54 -7.84 -6.63 -3.54
CA THR A 54 -8.60 -6.72 -2.29
C THR A 54 -8.49 -8.12 -1.73
N ILE A 55 -8.10 -8.24 -0.47
CA ILE A 55 -8.01 -9.51 0.26
C ILE A 55 -9.23 -9.65 1.18
N ASP A 56 -9.92 -10.79 1.05
CA ASP A 56 -10.98 -11.15 1.96
C ASP A 56 -10.40 -11.61 3.30
N GLN A 57 -10.85 -10.97 4.37
CA GLN A 57 -10.32 -11.20 5.72
C GLN A 57 -10.83 -12.50 6.36
N ASP A 58 -11.89 -13.07 5.83
CA ASP A 58 -12.52 -14.27 6.38
C ASP A 58 -11.90 -15.55 5.83
N ASP A 59 -11.61 -15.56 4.53
CA ASP A 59 -11.13 -16.77 3.86
C ASP A 59 -9.75 -16.61 3.20
N GLY A 60 -9.19 -15.42 3.17
CA GLY A 60 -7.89 -15.10 2.56
C GLY A 60 -7.89 -15.15 1.04
N SER A 61 -9.06 -15.23 0.41
CA SER A 61 -9.15 -15.07 -1.04
C SER A 61 -8.84 -13.63 -1.44
N TYR A 62 -8.40 -13.44 -2.65
CA TYR A 62 -8.12 -12.10 -3.15
C TYR A 62 -8.56 -11.95 -4.59
N LYS A 63 -9.01 -10.74 -4.91
CA LYS A 63 -9.43 -10.33 -6.25
C LYS A 63 -8.52 -9.23 -6.75
N THR A 64 -8.24 -9.27 -8.04
CA THR A 64 -7.44 -8.25 -8.72
C THR A 64 -8.30 -7.54 -9.74
N LEU A 65 -8.42 -6.23 -9.57
CA LEU A 65 -9.18 -5.36 -10.45
C LEU A 65 -8.22 -4.43 -11.18
N ARG A 66 -8.28 -4.40 -12.49
CA ARG A 66 -7.69 -3.35 -13.30
C ARG A 66 -8.65 -2.18 -13.34
N ARG A 67 -8.14 -0.95 -13.21
CA ARG A 67 -8.92 0.28 -13.19
C ARG A 67 -8.50 1.21 -14.31
N TRP A 68 -9.48 1.95 -14.83
CA TRP A 68 -9.26 3.06 -15.76
C TRP A 68 -10.02 4.27 -15.25
N GLU A 69 -9.34 5.40 -15.17
CA GLU A 69 -9.99 6.68 -14.91
C GLU A 69 -10.73 7.14 -16.16
N VAL A 70 -11.99 7.53 -15.99
CA VAL A 70 -12.81 8.03 -17.09
C VAL A 70 -12.50 9.50 -17.34
N VAL A 71 -12.11 9.80 -18.57
CA VAL A 71 -11.78 11.15 -19.02
C VAL A 71 -12.65 11.53 -20.21
N ASP A 72 -12.88 12.82 -20.40
CA ASP A 72 -13.62 13.35 -21.55
C ASP A 72 -12.72 13.50 -22.78
N GLU A 73 -11.43 13.71 -22.57
CA GLU A 73 -10.44 13.94 -23.61
C GLU A 73 -9.13 13.22 -23.28
N MET A 74 -8.47 12.66 -24.29
CA MET A 74 -7.14 12.07 -24.16
C MET A 74 -6.09 13.06 -24.65
N LEU A 75 -5.15 13.41 -23.79
CA LEU A 75 -4.01 14.24 -24.12
C LEU A 75 -2.84 13.40 -24.65
N VAL A 76 -1.92 14.03 -25.38
CA VAL A 76 -0.78 13.34 -26.04
C VAL A 76 0.13 12.62 -25.03
N ASP A 77 0.26 13.18 -23.82
CA ASP A 77 1.10 12.65 -22.75
C ASP A 77 0.33 11.78 -21.76
N ASP A 78 -0.93 11.45 -22.06
CA ASP A 78 -1.74 10.62 -21.18
C ASP A 78 -1.29 9.16 -21.19
N GLU A 79 -1.38 8.54 -20.02
CA GLU A 79 -1.14 7.11 -19.85
C GLU A 79 -2.37 6.33 -20.31
N TYR A 80 -2.45 6.01 -21.60
CA TYR A 80 -3.61 5.35 -22.25
C TYR A 80 -4.04 4.04 -21.56
N GLU A 81 -3.09 3.36 -20.92
CA GLU A 81 -3.37 2.12 -20.20
C GLU A 81 -4.06 2.33 -18.84
N MET A 82 -4.12 3.59 -18.35
CA MET A 82 -4.74 3.96 -17.09
C MET A 82 -6.00 4.81 -17.26
N LYS A 83 -6.29 5.27 -18.47
CA LYS A 83 -7.42 6.15 -18.79
C LYS A 83 -8.35 5.53 -19.83
N MET A 84 -9.61 5.91 -19.79
CA MET A 84 -10.65 5.51 -20.75
C MET A 84 -11.54 6.70 -21.09
N LEU A 85 -11.82 6.88 -22.39
CA LEU A 85 -12.74 7.91 -22.84
C LEU A 85 -14.16 7.63 -22.33
N LEU A 86 -14.87 8.71 -22.00
CA LEU A 86 -16.24 8.64 -21.47
C LEU A 86 -17.20 7.87 -22.38
N ASP A 87 -17.08 8.01 -23.70
CA ASP A 87 -17.94 7.31 -24.65
C ASP A 87 -17.75 5.78 -24.56
N LEU A 88 -16.50 5.33 -24.46
CA LEU A 88 -16.19 3.90 -24.27
C LEU A 88 -16.61 3.41 -22.89
N ALA A 89 -16.45 4.24 -21.86
CA ALA A 89 -16.86 3.90 -20.50
C ALA A 89 -18.38 3.75 -20.39
N LYS A 90 -19.15 4.58 -21.07
CA LYS A 90 -20.63 4.51 -21.13
C LYS A 90 -21.17 3.25 -21.82
N GLU A 91 -20.38 2.63 -22.69
CA GLU A 91 -20.75 1.31 -23.26
C GLU A 91 -20.74 0.22 -22.18
N LYS A 92 -19.88 0.35 -21.17
CA LYS A 92 -19.79 -0.59 -20.03
C LYS A 92 -20.75 -0.22 -18.90
N ASP A 93 -20.85 1.05 -18.56
CA ASP A 93 -21.77 1.58 -17.55
C ASP A 93 -22.38 2.92 -18.04
N PRO A 94 -23.67 2.92 -18.42
CA PRO A 94 -24.34 4.13 -18.94
C PRO A 94 -24.45 5.30 -17.96
N LYS A 95 -24.23 5.06 -16.67
CA LYS A 95 -24.35 6.07 -15.61
C LYS A 95 -23.01 6.71 -15.23
N ILE A 96 -21.92 6.25 -15.85
CA ILE A 96 -20.59 6.69 -15.48
C ILE A 96 -20.34 8.13 -15.93
N GLU A 97 -19.59 8.86 -15.13
CA GLU A 97 -19.21 10.24 -15.35
C GLU A 97 -17.68 10.39 -15.43
N VAL A 98 -17.23 11.54 -15.94
CA VAL A 98 -15.81 11.89 -15.95
C VAL A 98 -15.27 11.98 -14.52
N GLY A 99 -14.13 11.36 -14.27
CA GLY A 99 -13.51 11.24 -12.94
C GLY A 99 -13.90 9.97 -12.18
N ASP A 100 -14.88 9.20 -12.69
CA ASP A 100 -15.18 7.87 -12.16
C ASP A 100 -14.17 6.84 -12.67
N PHE A 101 -14.25 5.63 -12.14
CA PHE A 101 -13.38 4.52 -12.52
C PHE A 101 -14.18 3.37 -13.11
N ILE A 102 -13.74 2.85 -14.25
CA ILE A 102 -14.15 1.54 -14.75
C ILE A 102 -13.21 0.50 -14.17
N THR A 103 -13.77 -0.59 -13.67
CA THR A 103 -13.01 -1.72 -13.12
C THR A 103 -13.33 -3.00 -13.87
N GLU A 104 -12.30 -3.82 -14.08
CA GLU A 104 -12.44 -5.15 -14.68
C GLU A 104 -11.58 -6.14 -13.89
N GLU A 105 -12.18 -7.29 -13.56
CA GLU A 105 -11.46 -8.35 -12.87
C GLU A 105 -10.47 -9.01 -13.83
N ILE A 106 -9.22 -9.07 -13.42
CA ILE A 106 -8.14 -9.70 -14.17
C ILE A 106 -7.54 -10.86 -13.38
N GLU A 107 -6.76 -11.71 -14.08
CA GLU A 107 -6.09 -12.84 -13.45
C GLU A 107 -5.11 -12.34 -12.37
N SER A 108 -5.27 -12.86 -11.16
CA SER A 108 -4.39 -12.58 -10.04
C SER A 108 -3.06 -13.34 -10.17
N VAL A 109 -2.00 -12.79 -9.56
CA VAL A 109 -0.72 -13.49 -9.44
C VAL A 109 -0.80 -14.50 -8.30
N GLU A 110 -0.28 -15.70 -8.49
CA GLU A 110 -0.19 -16.67 -7.40
C GLU A 110 0.68 -16.15 -6.26
N PHE A 111 0.15 -16.18 -5.04
CA PHE A 111 0.79 -15.68 -3.84
C PHE A 111 2.14 -16.38 -3.52
N GLY A 112 2.30 -17.63 -3.94
CA GLY A 112 3.27 -18.58 -3.38
C GLY A 112 4.76 -18.30 -3.59
N ARG A 113 5.21 -17.60 -4.64
CA ARG A 113 6.65 -17.46 -4.93
C ARG A 113 7.18 -16.04 -5.02
N ILE A 114 6.41 -15.14 -5.59
CA ILE A 114 6.89 -13.77 -5.88
C ILE A 114 6.52 -12.82 -4.74
N VAL A 115 5.40 -13.10 -4.10
CA VAL A 115 4.78 -12.20 -3.14
C VAL A 115 5.40 -12.30 -1.75
N ALA A 116 5.89 -13.47 -1.33
CA ALA A 116 6.43 -13.64 0.01
C ALA A 116 7.65 -12.73 0.29
N GLN A 117 8.55 -12.55 -0.68
CA GLN A 117 9.70 -11.64 -0.51
C GLN A 117 9.32 -10.17 -0.69
N THR A 118 8.52 -9.87 -1.72
CA THR A 118 8.07 -8.50 -2.00
C THR A 118 7.09 -8.02 -0.92
N ALA A 119 6.19 -8.89 -0.45
CA ALA A 119 5.29 -8.61 0.67
C ALA A 119 6.08 -8.31 1.96
N LYS A 120 7.09 -9.12 2.31
CA LYS A 120 7.94 -8.83 3.48
C LYS A 120 8.60 -7.45 3.39
N GLN A 121 9.16 -7.09 2.25
CA GLN A 121 9.79 -5.78 2.07
C GLN A 121 8.77 -4.64 2.13
N ASN A 122 7.62 -4.78 1.50
CA ASN A 122 6.57 -3.77 1.51
C ASN A 122 5.93 -3.64 2.90
N ILE A 123 5.70 -4.75 3.61
CA ILE A 123 5.22 -4.76 4.99
C ILE A 123 6.22 -4.00 5.87
N VAL A 124 7.51 -4.33 5.83
CA VAL A 124 8.54 -3.65 6.62
C VAL A 124 8.63 -2.16 6.27
N SER A 125 8.54 -1.80 4.99
CA SER A 125 8.57 -0.41 4.55
C SER A 125 7.35 0.37 5.05
N ARG A 126 6.16 -0.21 4.95
CA ARG A 126 4.93 0.43 5.43
C ARG A 126 4.85 0.50 6.95
N LEU A 127 5.33 -0.51 7.66
CA LEU A 127 5.47 -0.46 9.12
C LEU A 127 6.38 0.69 9.55
N LYS A 128 7.52 0.85 8.89
CA LYS A 128 8.43 1.99 9.16
C LYS A 128 7.77 3.34 8.85
N ALA A 129 6.96 3.41 7.80
CA ALA A 129 6.21 4.62 7.46
C ALA A 129 5.12 4.91 8.51
N ALA A 130 4.37 3.88 8.93
CA ALA A 130 3.34 4.00 9.97
C ALA A 130 3.95 4.40 11.33
N GLU A 131 5.07 3.79 11.74
CA GLU A 131 5.81 4.17 12.94
C GLU A 131 6.31 5.62 12.85
N ARG A 132 6.82 6.04 11.71
CA ARG A 132 7.25 7.42 11.48
C ARG A 132 6.09 8.40 11.61
N ASN A 133 4.95 8.10 10.99
CA ASN A 133 3.75 8.94 11.09
C ASN A 133 3.25 9.02 12.53
N ARG A 134 3.22 7.91 13.25
CA ARG A 134 2.87 7.88 14.68
C ARG A 134 3.79 8.77 15.52
N ILE A 135 5.09 8.73 15.27
CA ILE A 135 6.06 9.59 15.93
C ILE A 135 5.80 11.07 15.58
N VAL A 136 5.56 11.38 14.31
CA VAL A 136 5.22 12.74 13.87
C VAL A 136 3.95 13.22 14.56
N ASP A 137 2.89 12.42 14.59
CA ASP A 137 1.62 12.76 15.22
C ASP A 137 1.78 12.99 16.74
N LEU A 138 2.63 12.20 17.40
CA LEU A 138 2.92 12.33 18.83
C LEU A 138 3.69 13.61 19.16
N TYR A 139 4.64 14.01 18.31
CA TYR A 139 5.54 15.14 18.61
C TYR A 139 5.19 16.42 17.87
N SER A 140 4.40 16.38 16.78
CA SER A 140 3.95 17.60 16.08
C SER A 140 3.25 18.62 17.00
N PRO A 141 2.35 18.21 17.91
CA PRO A 141 1.73 19.15 18.84
C PRO A 141 2.69 19.77 19.84
N LYS A 142 3.84 19.12 20.05
CA LYS A 142 4.88 19.55 21.02
C LYS A 142 5.95 20.46 20.40
N ILE A 143 5.76 20.89 19.16
CA ILE A 143 6.69 21.83 18.50
C ILE A 143 6.68 23.16 19.27
N GLY A 144 7.88 23.61 19.69
CA GLY A 144 8.06 24.79 20.50
C GLY A 144 8.08 24.54 22.02
N GLU A 145 7.82 23.32 22.46
CA GLU A 145 7.94 22.91 23.87
C GLU A 145 9.35 22.39 24.18
N LEU A 146 9.71 22.50 25.48
CA LEU A 146 10.96 21.92 25.98
C LEU A 146 10.76 20.44 26.27
N LEU A 147 11.55 19.59 25.59
CA LEU A 147 11.55 18.15 25.81
C LEU A 147 12.82 17.73 26.54
N PHE A 148 12.67 16.73 27.40
CA PHE A 148 13.77 16.08 28.11
C PHE A 148 13.94 14.65 27.61
N GLY A 149 15.18 14.19 27.51
CA GLY A 149 15.46 12.84 27.08
C GLY A 149 16.80 12.34 27.63
N ILE A 150 17.00 11.02 27.57
CA ILE A 150 18.24 10.37 27.96
C ILE A 150 19.12 10.24 26.74
N VAL A 151 20.37 10.71 26.83
CA VAL A 151 21.35 10.55 25.75
C VAL A 151 21.71 9.07 25.61
N ARG A 152 21.44 8.50 24.44
CA ARG A 152 21.75 7.10 24.09
C ARG A 152 23.08 6.98 23.36
N ARG A 153 23.34 7.89 22.45
CA ARG A 153 24.55 7.87 21.62
C ARG A 153 24.91 9.28 21.17
N VAL A 154 26.19 9.54 21.05
CA VAL A 154 26.74 10.77 20.50
C VAL A 154 27.66 10.43 19.35
N ASP A 155 27.41 10.97 18.18
CA ASP A 155 28.27 10.94 17.01
C ASP A 155 28.88 12.32 16.78
N LYS A 156 29.79 12.47 15.82
CA LYS A 156 30.51 13.73 15.56
C LYS A 156 29.59 14.94 15.34
N ASN A 157 28.40 14.73 14.78
CA ASN A 157 27.47 15.80 14.42
C ASN A 157 26.05 15.62 15.01
N ASN A 158 25.77 14.53 15.72
CA ASN A 158 24.44 14.21 16.19
C ASN A 158 24.46 13.66 17.63
N VAL A 159 23.46 14.05 18.39
CA VAL A 159 23.14 13.47 19.70
C VAL A 159 21.80 12.73 19.59
N PHE A 160 21.79 11.44 19.91
CA PHE A 160 20.59 10.62 19.91
C PHE A 160 20.00 10.58 21.31
N LEU A 161 18.78 11.04 21.43
CA LEU A 161 18.04 11.11 22.69
C LEU A 161 16.91 10.08 22.69
N ASP A 162 16.71 9.44 23.81
CA ASP A 162 15.53 8.64 24.10
C ASP A 162 14.53 9.49 24.87
N LEU A 163 13.37 9.72 24.25
CA LEU A 163 12.30 10.54 24.80
C LEU A 163 11.23 9.72 25.52
N SER A 164 11.32 8.39 25.46
CA SER A 164 10.27 7.48 25.99
C SER A 164 10.16 7.48 27.51
N SER A 165 11.15 7.99 28.22
CA SER A 165 11.18 8.01 29.67
C SER A 165 10.28 9.08 30.31
N ASN A 166 9.64 9.96 29.54
CA ASN A 166 8.81 11.05 30.05
C ASN A 166 7.31 10.71 30.13
N GLU A 167 6.87 9.54 29.67
CA GLU A 167 5.45 9.15 29.72
C GLU A 167 5.03 8.39 30.99
N SER A 168 5.95 8.16 31.92
CA SER A 168 5.67 7.43 33.18
C SER A 168 5.65 8.33 34.42
N GLY A 169 5.19 9.54 34.28
CA GLY A 169 5.15 10.50 35.37
C GLY A 169 3.85 11.30 35.41
N SER A 170 2.74 10.65 35.76
CA SER A 170 1.59 11.21 36.53
C SER A 170 0.59 10.14 36.84
#